data_349435d51c548e0ee82350e6f8f7567d
#
_entry.id   349435d51c548e0ee82350e6f8f7567d
#
_cell.length_a   1.000
_cell.length_b   1.000
_cell.length_c   1.000
_cell.angle_alpha   90.00
_cell.angle_beta   90.00
_cell.angle_gamma   90.00
#
_symmetry.space_group_name_H-M   'P 1'
#
loop_
_entity.id
_entity.type
_entity.pdbx_description
1 polymer ?
#
loop_
_entity_poly.entity_id
_entity_poly.type
_entity_poly.pdbx_seq_one_letter_code
_entity_poly.pdbx_strand_id
1 'polypeptide(L)'
;MKIAMLASESNPLCKSGGLADVVFALSKELVKEGNEVIVLIPYYGSIKRKKLKTTSKGSYKVKMSWRQQDTTLHETKIDGVTFYLVENDAYFYRDHLYGYDDDGERFAYFALAAKAALKHLKFKADIVHVHDWQTAMVPCLLKEEKPADAFYKDMKSVLTIHNPAFKGFLDRFFLNDFFNLRDELYDTGRVRLEGLVSTLKAGIVFADKITTVSPTHRNELLTFEHGQGLDRDLELRRYDFFGIANGIDIEE
;
A
#
# COMPACT_ATOMS: atom_id res chain seq x y z
N MET A 1 -2.81 14.97 -12.84
CA MET A 1 -2.18 13.64 -12.81
C MET A 1 -3.18 12.59 -12.40
N LYS A 2 -2.92 11.32 -12.71
CA LYS A 2 -3.67 10.16 -12.20
C LYS A 2 -2.94 9.55 -11.03
N ILE A 3 -3.57 9.51 -9.87
CA ILE A 3 -2.96 9.07 -8.62
C ILE A 3 -3.78 7.91 -8.04
N ALA A 4 -3.12 6.80 -7.75
CA ALA A 4 -3.71 5.67 -7.05
C ALA A 4 -3.15 5.59 -5.63
N MET A 5 -3.99 5.84 -4.63
CA MET A 5 -3.67 5.68 -3.22
C MET A 5 -3.99 4.25 -2.80
N LEU A 6 -3.02 3.50 -2.33
CA LEU A 6 -3.18 2.13 -1.84
C LEU A 6 -2.92 2.11 -0.34
N ALA A 7 -3.92 1.81 0.44
CA ALA A 7 -3.84 1.82 1.90
C ALA A 7 -4.64 0.68 2.53
N SER A 8 -4.27 0.31 3.73
CA SER A 8 -5.02 -0.70 4.50
C SER A 8 -6.28 -0.15 5.13
N GLU A 9 -6.38 1.16 5.30
CA GLU A 9 -7.54 1.86 5.88
C GLU A 9 -7.66 3.27 5.30
N SER A 10 -8.85 3.83 5.34
CA SER A 10 -9.13 5.24 5.04
C SER A 10 -10.43 5.68 5.68
N ASN A 11 -10.41 6.87 6.30
CA ASN A 11 -11.61 7.55 6.76
C ASN A 11 -12.51 7.89 5.54
N PRO A 12 -13.84 7.94 5.66
CA PRO A 12 -14.68 7.55 6.80
C PRO A 12 -15.06 6.07 6.80
N LEU A 13 -14.47 5.25 5.92
CA LEU A 13 -14.87 3.85 5.70
C LEU A 13 -14.40 2.94 6.83
N CYS A 14 -13.13 2.99 7.17
CA CYS A 14 -12.53 2.26 8.27
C CYS A 14 -11.31 3.00 8.80
N LYS A 15 -11.07 2.91 10.10
CA LYS A 15 -9.99 3.61 10.79
C LYS A 15 -9.57 2.84 12.03
N SER A 16 -8.25 2.72 12.22
CA SER A 16 -7.63 2.27 13.46
C SER A 16 -6.64 3.30 14.01
N GLY A 17 -6.08 4.14 13.13
CA GLY A 17 -5.08 5.14 13.48
C GLY A 17 -5.09 6.36 12.54
N GLY A 18 -4.06 7.19 12.67
CA GLY A 18 -3.92 8.43 11.88
C GLY A 18 -3.68 8.22 10.39
N LEU A 19 -3.26 7.00 9.97
CA LEU A 19 -3.09 6.68 8.55
C LEU A 19 -4.39 6.91 7.77
N ALA A 20 -5.51 6.48 8.31
CA ALA A 20 -6.82 6.61 7.67
C ALA A 20 -7.20 8.07 7.38
N ASP A 21 -6.91 8.97 8.33
CA ASP A 21 -7.18 10.41 8.18
C ASP A 21 -6.30 11.02 7.10
N VAL A 22 -5.00 10.71 7.12
CA VAL A 22 -4.05 11.22 6.13
C VAL A 22 -4.42 10.77 4.72
N VAL A 23 -4.75 9.49 4.52
CA VAL A 23 -5.14 8.97 3.21
C VAL A 23 -6.35 9.71 2.66
N PHE A 24 -7.36 9.93 3.48
CA PHE A 24 -8.58 10.61 3.05
C PHE A 24 -8.36 12.10 2.81
N ALA A 25 -7.80 12.81 3.78
CA ALA A 25 -7.56 14.25 3.68
C ALA A 25 -6.66 14.59 2.48
N LEU A 26 -5.54 13.87 2.31
CA LEU A 26 -4.66 14.06 1.17
C LEU A 26 -5.37 13.78 -0.16
N SER A 27 -6.19 12.74 -0.22
CA SER A 27 -6.96 12.43 -1.44
C SER A 27 -7.95 13.53 -1.79
N LYS A 28 -8.67 14.11 -0.80
CA LYS A 28 -9.57 15.25 -0.99
C LYS A 28 -8.82 16.45 -1.57
N GLU A 29 -7.70 16.82 -0.97
CA GLU A 29 -6.93 17.98 -1.42
C GLU A 29 -6.35 17.76 -2.83
N LEU A 30 -5.82 16.59 -3.13
CA LEU A 30 -5.33 16.28 -4.47
C LEU A 30 -6.43 16.33 -5.54
N VAL A 31 -7.67 15.94 -5.19
CA VAL A 31 -8.84 16.09 -6.07
C VAL A 31 -9.18 17.57 -6.27
N LYS A 32 -9.18 18.39 -5.21
CA LYS A 32 -9.40 19.84 -5.30
C LYS A 32 -8.37 20.52 -6.22
N GLU A 33 -7.11 20.05 -6.18
CA GLU A 33 -6.02 20.50 -7.06
C GLU A 33 -6.13 19.98 -8.51
N GLY A 34 -7.25 19.35 -8.88
CA GLY A 34 -7.54 18.92 -10.25
C GLY A 34 -6.88 17.60 -10.67
N ASN A 35 -6.44 16.78 -9.72
CA ASN A 35 -5.94 15.45 -10.01
C ASN A 35 -7.09 14.43 -10.05
N GLU A 36 -6.92 13.38 -10.87
CA GLU A 36 -7.78 12.20 -10.84
C GLU A 36 -7.24 11.23 -9.80
N VAL A 37 -7.91 11.14 -8.64
CA VAL A 37 -7.46 10.33 -7.51
C VAL A 37 -8.42 9.18 -7.27
N ILE A 38 -7.86 7.97 -7.12
CA ILE A 38 -8.59 6.79 -6.66
C ILE A 38 -7.93 6.25 -5.38
N VAL A 39 -8.74 5.76 -4.45
CA VAL A 39 -8.28 5.12 -3.22
C VAL A 39 -8.68 3.66 -3.24
N LEU A 40 -7.71 2.75 -3.09
CA LEU A 40 -7.95 1.31 -2.97
C LEU A 40 -7.70 0.88 -1.53
N ILE A 41 -8.71 0.24 -0.92
CA ILE A 41 -8.63 -0.37 0.41
C ILE A 41 -9.29 -1.75 0.39
N PRO A 42 -8.99 -2.64 1.35
CA PRO A 42 -9.73 -3.89 1.50
C PRO A 42 -11.21 -3.65 1.83
N TYR A 43 -12.09 -4.49 1.30
CA TYR A 43 -13.52 -4.44 1.64
C TYR A 43 -13.79 -5.24 2.91
N TYR A 44 -13.43 -4.66 4.05
CA TYR A 44 -13.58 -5.30 5.36
C TYR A 44 -15.03 -5.60 5.73
N GLY A 45 -15.23 -6.63 6.54
CA GLY A 45 -16.52 -6.97 7.11
C GLY A 45 -17.17 -5.81 7.86
N SER A 46 -16.37 -4.96 8.53
CA SER A 46 -16.86 -3.74 9.19
C SER A 46 -17.47 -2.73 8.23
N ILE A 47 -16.94 -2.59 7.01
CA ILE A 47 -17.50 -1.71 5.98
C ILE A 47 -18.76 -2.34 5.38
N LYS A 48 -18.75 -3.66 5.10
CA LYS A 48 -19.92 -4.38 4.59
C LYS A 48 -21.12 -4.26 5.54
N ARG A 49 -20.89 -4.35 6.84
CA ARG A 49 -21.95 -4.20 7.87
C ARG A 49 -22.58 -2.81 7.90
N LYS A 50 -21.88 -1.76 7.44
CA LYS A 50 -22.43 -0.41 7.30
C LYS A 50 -23.45 -0.25 6.16
N LYS A 51 -23.64 -1.27 5.33
CA LYS A 51 -24.53 -1.26 4.14
C LYS A 51 -24.28 -0.07 3.22
N LEU A 52 -23.01 0.24 3.00
CA LEU A 52 -22.58 1.31 2.11
C LEU A 52 -23.10 1.04 0.69
N LYS A 53 -23.64 2.09 0.05
CA LYS A 53 -24.04 1.98 -1.36
C LYS A 53 -22.78 1.90 -2.24
N THR A 54 -22.61 0.75 -2.89
CA THR A 54 -21.49 0.50 -3.80
C THR A 54 -21.99 0.03 -5.16
N THR A 55 -21.16 0.23 -6.19
CA THR A 55 -21.39 -0.30 -7.54
C THR A 55 -20.29 -1.30 -7.85
N SER A 56 -20.66 -2.52 -8.22
CA SER A 56 -19.68 -3.53 -8.66
C SER A 56 -19.00 -3.10 -9.96
N LYS A 57 -17.68 -3.21 -9.99
CA LYS A 57 -16.84 -2.99 -11.19
C LYS A 57 -16.35 -4.30 -11.80
N GLY A 58 -17.02 -5.40 -11.45
CA GLY A 58 -16.68 -6.72 -11.95
C GLY A 58 -15.62 -7.43 -11.10
N SER A 59 -15.30 -8.64 -11.53
CA SER A 59 -14.35 -9.51 -10.87
C SER A 59 -13.11 -9.72 -11.73
N TYR A 60 -11.98 -9.94 -11.09
CA TYR A 60 -10.71 -10.26 -11.73
C TYR A 60 -9.96 -11.31 -10.92
N LYS A 61 -9.00 -11.96 -11.56
CA LYS A 61 -8.17 -12.97 -10.90
C LYS A 61 -6.87 -12.36 -10.41
N VAL A 62 -6.57 -12.58 -9.13
CA VAL A 62 -5.29 -12.25 -8.52
C VAL A 62 -4.41 -13.49 -8.56
N LYS A 63 -3.31 -13.40 -9.29
CA LYS A 63 -2.32 -14.48 -9.39
C LYS A 63 -1.33 -14.38 -8.24
N MET A 64 -1.16 -15.49 -7.52
CA MET A 64 -0.21 -15.64 -6.42
C MET A 64 0.66 -16.87 -6.73
N SER A 65 1.75 -16.66 -7.50
CA SER A 65 2.59 -17.73 -8.04
C SER A 65 1.76 -18.79 -8.79
N TRP A 66 1.59 -19.98 -8.26
CA TRP A 66 0.82 -21.08 -8.84
C TRP A 66 -0.69 -21.03 -8.51
N ARG A 67 -1.09 -20.21 -7.56
CA ARG A 67 -2.48 -20.05 -7.10
C ARG A 67 -3.15 -18.84 -7.76
N GLN A 68 -4.49 -18.88 -7.77
CA GLN A 68 -5.32 -17.74 -8.16
C GLN A 68 -6.47 -17.56 -7.20
N GLN A 69 -6.83 -16.32 -6.92
CA GLN A 69 -8.00 -15.95 -6.14
C GLN A 69 -8.91 -15.05 -6.97
N ASP A 70 -10.20 -15.29 -6.92
CA ASP A 70 -11.20 -14.38 -7.47
C ASP A 70 -11.37 -13.19 -6.53
N THR A 71 -11.41 -12.01 -7.12
CA THR A 71 -11.50 -10.74 -6.41
C THR A 71 -12.58 -9.91 -7.08
N THR A 72 -13.50 -9.36 -6.31
CA THR A 72 -14.51 -8.43 -6.84
C THR A 72 -14.15 -7.01 -6.41
N LEU A 73 -14.35 -6.06 -7.30
CA LEU A 73 -14.09 -4.66 -7.04
C LEU A 73 -15.40 -3.89 -6.93
N HIS A 74 -15.55 -3.11 -5.86
CA HIS A 74 -16.72 -2.26 -5.63
C HIS A 74 -16.30 -0.80 -5.59
N GLU A 75 -17.05 0.05 -6.27
CA GLU A 75 -16.84 1.50 -6.29
C GLU A 75 -17.83 2.21 -5.40
N THR A 76 -17.35 3.19 -4.66
CA THR A 76 -18.17 4.20 -3.99
C THR A 76 -17.49 5.54 -4.08
N LYS A 77 -18.24 6.63 -3.90
CA LYS A 77 -17.70 7.99 -3.93
C LYS A 77 -18.10 8.74 -2.67
N ILE A 78 -17.13 9.35 -1.99
CA ILE A 78 -17.33 10.11 -0.75
C ILE A 78 -16.54 11.41 -0.88
N ASP A 79 -17.19 12.54 -0.69
CA ASP A 79 -16.61 13.91 -0.74
C ASP A 79 -15.72 14.14 -1.97
N GLY A 80 -16.17 13.67 -3.12
CA GLY A 80 -15.44 13.83 -4.38
C GLY A 80 -14.36 12.77 -4.63
N VAL A 81 -13.92 12.02 -3.61
CA VAL A 81 -12.93 10.95 -3.73
C VAL A 81 -13.58 9.65 -4.18
N THR A 82 -13.00 8.99 -5.17
CA THR A 82 -13.45 7.68 -5.66
C THR A 82 -12.73 6.57 -4.93
N PHE A 83 -13.47 5.72 -4.23
CA PHE A 83 -12.96 4.54 -3.54
C PHE A 83 -13.23 3.27 -4.31
N TYR A 84 -12.25 2.40 -4.35
CA TYR A 84 -12.36 1.02 -4.82
C TYR A 84 -12.10 0.07 -3.67
N LEU A 85 -13.11 -0.71 -3.32
CA LEU A 85 -13.09 -1.68 -2.24
C LEU A 85 -12.77 -3.05 -2.82
N VAL A 86 -11.63 -3.61 -2.41
CA VAL A 86 -11.12 -4.90 -2.87
C VAL A 86 -11.74 -6.02 -2.04
N GLU A 87 -12.68 -6.74 -2.62
CA GLU A 87 -13.42 -7.80 -1.96
C GLU A 87 -12.74 -9.16 -2.12
N ASN A 88 -12.42 -9.77 -0.99
CA ASN A 88 -12.19 -11.20 -0.82
C ASN A 88 -12.53 -11.55 0.63
N ASP A 89 -13.66 -12.24 0.83
CA ASP A 89 -14.19 -12.50 2.16
C ASP A 89 -13.32 -13.43 3.00
N ALA A 90 -12.57 -14.34 2.35
CA ALA A 90 -11.65 -15.22 3.06
C ALA A 90 -10.56 -14.41 3.80
N TYR A 91 -10.11 -13.31 3.23
CA TYR A 91 -9.09 -12.45 3.82
C TYR A 91 -9.66 -11.29 4.63
N PHE A 92 -10.78 -10.67 4.22
CA PHE A 92 -11.19 -9.37 4.76
C PHE A 92 -12.55 -9.36 5.47
N TYR A 93 -13.34 -10.43 5.41
CA TYR A 93 -14.57 -10.50 6.21
C TYR A 93 -14.24 -10.92 7.65
N ARG A 94 -13.61 -10.01 8.38
CA ARG A 94 -13.14 -10.19 9.76
C ARG A 94 -13.71 -9.09 10.66
N ASP A 95 -13.64 -9.28 11.98
CA ASP A 95 -14.16 -8.31 12.96
C ASP A 95 -13.24 -7.11 13.13
N HIS A 96 -11.93 -7.31 13.07
CA HIS A 96 -10.92 -6.28 13.20
C HIS A 96 -10.16 -6.09 11.88
N LEU A 97 -9.52 -4.92 11.73
CA LEU A 97 -8.68 -4.63 10.56
C LEU A 97 -7.38 -5.42 10.60
N TYR A 98 -6.80 -5.55 11.78
CA TYR A 98 -5.48 -6.14 12.05
C TYR A 98 -5.52 -7.07 13.26
N GLY A 99 -4.39 -7.76 13.52
CA GLY A 99 -4.18 -8.58 14.71
C GLY A 99 -4.50 -10.06 14.51
N TYR A 100 -4.47 -10.53 13.28
CA TYR A 100 -4.64 -11.95 12.94
C TYR A 100 -3.30 -12.59 12.58
N ASP A 101 -3.13 -13.86 12.90
CA ASP A 101 -1.91 -14.62 12.60
C ASP A 101 -1.59 -14.65 11.09
N ASP A 102 -2.63 -14.52 10.25
CA ASP A 102 -2.53 -14.49 8.79
C ASP A 102 -2.40 -13.07 8.19
N ASP A 103 -2.19 -12.03 9.01
CA ASP A 103 -2.08 -10.65 8.50
C ASP A 103 -1.00 -10.49 7.43
N GLY A 104 0.10 -11.22 7.56
CA GLY A 104 1.15 -11.23 6.54
C GLY A 104 0.62 -11.66 5.17
N GLU A 105 -0.10 -12.78 5.12
CA GLU A 105 -0.70 -13.30 3.89
C GLU A 105 -1.83 -12.39 3.37
N ARG A 106 -2.68 -11.90 4.25
CA ARG A 106 -3.81 -11.01 3.92
C ARG A 106 -3.34 -9.75 3.18
N PHE A 107 -2.30 -9.10 3.69
CA PHE A 107 -1.79 -7.87 3.09
C PHE A 107 -0.83 -8.13 1.93
N ALA A 108 -0.15 -9.28 1.88
CA ALA A 108 0.53 -9.73 0.67
C ALA A 108 -0.48 -9.93 -0.48
N TYR A 109 -1.62 -10.58 -0.20
CA TYR A 109 -2.72 -10.69 -1.14
C TYR A 109 -3.25 -9.31 -1.56
N PHE A 110 -3.50 -8.40 -0.59
CA PHE A 110 -4.00 -7.06 -0.89
C PHE A 110 -3.06 -6.28 -1.81
N ALA A 111 -1.75 -6.35 -1.58
CA ALA A 111 -0.77 -5.68 -2.43
C ALA A 111 -0.85 -6.15 -3.90
N LEU A 112 -0.97 -7.46 -4.11
CA LEU A 112 -1.15 -8.04 -5.44
C LEU A 112 -2.50 -7.65 -6.05
N ALA A 113 -3.57 -7.73 -5.26
CA ALA A 113 -4.94 -7.42 -5.69
C ALA A 113 -5.09 -5.94 -6.07
N ALA A 114 -4.58 -5.03 -5.26
CA ALA A 114 -4.64 -3.59 -5.52
C ALA A 114 -3.82 -3.21 -6.77
N LYS A 115 -2.62 -3.80 -6.95
CA LYS A 115 -1.86 -3.62 -8.19
C LYS A 115 -2.64 -4.13 -9.41
N ALA A 116 -3.21 -5.33 -9.34
CA ALA A 116 -3.98 -5.92 -10.44
C ALA A 116 -5.26 -5.12 -10.75
N ALA A 117 -5.90 -4.52 -9.73
CA ALA A 117 -7.07 -3.65 -9.88
C ALA A 117 -6.80 -2.46 -10.81
N LEU A 118 -5.60 -1.87 -10.78
CA LEU A 118 -5.23 -0.77 -11.67
C LEU A 118 -5.37 -1.19 -13.14
N LYS A 119 -4.91 -2.41 -13.47
CA LYS A 119 -5.03 -2.94 -14.83
C LYS A 119 -6.46 -3.32 -15.18
N HIS A 120 -7.21 -3.90 -14.25
CA HIS A 120 -8.63 -4.23 -14.42
C HIS A 120 -9.47 -2.99 -14.72
N LEU A 121 -9.23 -1.90 -13.97
CA LEU A 121 -9.87 -0.60 -14.18
C LEU A 121 -9.34 0.16 -15.40
N LYS A 122 -8.26 -0.29 -16.04
CA LYS A 122 -7.52 0.45 -17.06
C LYS A 122 -7.05 1.83 -16.55
N PHE A 123 -6.83 1.93 -15.24
CA PHE A 123 -6.34 3.15 -14.59
C PHE A 123 -4.81 3.17 -14.65
N LYS A 124 -4.27 3.73 -15.73
CA LYS A 124 -2.82 3.92 -15.88
C LYS A 124 -2.40 5.10 -15.02
N ALA A 125 -2.03 4.82 -13.76
CA ALA A 125 -1.61 5.81 -12.80
C ALA A 125 -0.28 6.45 -13.20
N ASP A 126 -0.15 7.77 -13.03
CA ASP A 126 1.14 8.45 -13.06
C ASP A 126 1.91 8.15 -11.77
N ILE A 127 1.18 8.12 -10.63
CA ILE A 127 1.72 7.84 -9.30
C ILE A 127 0.89 6.76 -8.61
N VAL A 128 1.57 5.74 -8.09
CA VAL A 128 1.04 4.76 -7.15
C VAL A 128 1.60 5.10 -5.77
N HIS A 129 0.75 5.63 -4.90
CA HIS A 129 1.11 6.04 -3.55
C HIS A 129 0.68 4.96 -2.55
N VAL A 130 1.66 4.35 -1.91
CA VAL A 130 1.47 3.25 -0.96
C VAL A 130 1.75 3.72 0.46
N HIS A 131 1.02 3.15 1.43
CA HIS A 131 1.06 3.56 2.83
C HIS A 131 1.40 2.36 3.73
N ASP A 132 2.47 2.49 4.52
CA ASP A 132 2.97 1.50 5.47
C ASP A 132 3.22 0.11 4.88
N TRP A 133 3.56 -0.83 5.74
CA TRP A 133 3.98 -2.18 5.38
C TRP A 133 2.92 -2.98 4.59
N GLN A 134 1.64 -2.69 4.81
CA GLN A 134 0.53 -3.41 4.19
C GLN A 134 0.51 -3.27 2.66
N THR A 135 1.05 -2.17 2.15
CA THR A 135 1.09 -1.92 0.70
C THR A 135 2.51 -1.70 0.17
N ALA A 136 3.50 -1.66 1.04
CA ALA A 136 4.88 -1.33 0.70
C ALA A 136 5.57 -2.34 -0.25
N MET A 137 5.04 -3.55 -0.43
CA MET A 137 5.55 -4.48 -1.45
C MET A 137 5.22 -4.04 -2.89
N VAL A 138 4.19 -3.21 -3.10
CA VAL A 138 3.75 -2.80 -4.44
C VAL A 138 4.85 -2.12 -5.28
N PRO A 139 5.68 -1.21 -4.76
CA PRO A 139 6.81 -0.66 -5.49
C PRO A 139 7.78 -1.73 -6.03
N CYS A 140 8.09 -2.75 -5.23
CA CYS A 140 8.92 -3.87 -5.66
C CYS A 140 8.24 -4.65 -6.80
N LEU A 141 6.97 -5.01 -6.63
CA LEU A 141 6.19 -5.70 -7.65
C LEU A 141 6.13 -4.91 -8.96
N LEU A 142 5.94 -3.61 -8.90
CA LEU A 142 5.94 -2.74 -10.08
C LEU A 142 7.30 -2.75 -10.79
N LYS A 143 8.41 -2.66 -10.06
CA LYS A 143 9.77 -2.62 -10.64
C LYS A 143 10.14 -3.96 -11.30
N GLU A 144 9.80 -5.08 -10.67
CA GLU A 144 10.10 -6.41 -11.20
C GLU A 144 9.20 -6.76 -12.41
N GLU A 145 7.99 -6.22 -12.50
CA GLU A 145 7.05 -6.51 -13.59
C GLU A 145 7.15 -5.53 -14.78
N LYS A 146 7.69 -4.32 -14.60
CA LYS A 146 7.84 -3.32 -15.67
C LYS A 146 8.46 -3.84 -16.96
N PRO A 147 9.48 -4.70 -16.92
CA PRO A 147 10.06 -5.26 -18.13
C PRO A 147 9.10 -6.17 -18.91
N ALA A 148 8.16 -6.81 -18.22
CA ALA A 148 7.27 -7.81 -18.81
C ALA A 148 5.87 -7.24 -19.16
N ASP A 149 5.44 -6.14 -18.54
CA ASP A 149 4.11 -5.56 -18.74
C ASP A 149 4.16 -4.05 -18.98
N ALA A 150 3.92 -3.68 -20.23
CA ALA A 150 3.91 -2.28 -20.70
C ALA A 150 2.88 -1.41 -19.97
N PHE A 151 1.83 -1.98 -19.35
CA PHE A 151 0.84 -1.23 -18.60
C PHE A 151 1.46 -0.48 -17.39
N TYR A 152 2.39 -1.12 -16.69
CA TYR A 152 3.03 -0.55 -15.50
C TYR A 152 4.30 0.27 -15.79
N LYS A 153 4.76 0.29 -17.06
CA LYS A 153 6.09 0.80 -17.45
C LYS A 153 6.41 2.21 -16.92
N ASP A 154 5.45 3.12 -17.00
CA ASP A 154 5.69 4.54 -16.71
C ASP A 154 5.25 4.94 -15.30
N MET A 155 4.58 4.04 -14.56
CA MET A 155 4.10 4.33 -13.22
C MET A 155 5.25 4.60 -12.26
N LYS A 156 5.14 5.68 -11.48
CA LYS A 156 6.06 6.00 -10.39
C LYS A 156 5.41 5.64 -9.06
N SER A 157 6.23 5.39 -8.06
CA SER A 157 5.76 5.00 -6.74
C SER A 157 6.25 5.94 -5.64
N VAL A 158 5.36 6.23 -4.70
CA VAL A 158 5.66 6.95 -3.46
C VAL A 158 5.28 6.03 -2.30
N LEU A 159 6.16 5.90 -1.30
CA LEU A 159 5.88 5.23 -0.04
C LEU A 159 5.75 6.28 1.07
N THR A 160 4.65 6.28 1.81
CA THR A 160 4.57 7.02 3.09
C THR A 160 4.69 6.05 4.26
N ILE A 161 5.65 6.34 5.16
CA ILE A 161 5.85 5.62 6.41
C ILE A 161 5.16 6.41 7.52
N HIS A 162 4.08 5.84 8.08
CA HIS A 162 3.36 6.40 9.23
C HIS A 162 3.88 5.80 10.53
N ASN A 163 4.11 4.49 10.55
CA ASN A 163 4.61 3.79 11.73
C ASN A 163 5.69 2.76 11.36
N PRO A 164 6.98 3.07 11.56
CA PRO A 164 8.09 2.20 11.22
C PRO A 164 8.24 1.00 12.16
N ALA A 165 7.49 0.94 13.28
CA ALA A 165 7.52 -0.20 14.20
C ALA A 165 6.99 -1.47 13.55
N PHE A 166 6.05 -1.34 12.59
CA PHE A 166 5.49 -2.46 11.85
C PHE A 166 6.20 -2.64 10.52
N LYS A 167 6.98 -3.69 10.40
CA LYS A 167 7.87 -3.94 9.25
C LYS A 167 7.28 -4.86 8.19
N GLY A 168 6.13 -5.49 8.48
CA GLY A 168 5.50 -6.46 7.58
C GLY A 168 6.40 -7.64 7.33
N PHE A 169 6.80 -8.34 8.39
CA PHE A 169 7.64 -9.51 8.31
C PHE A 169 6.89 -10.70 7.74
N LEU A 170 7.55 -11.39 6.80
CA LEU A 170 7.10 -12.60 6.13
C LEU A 170 8.26 -13.59 6.06
N ASP A 171 7.94 -14.86 6.03
CA ASP A 171 8.94 -15.89 5.74
C ASP A 171 9.48 -15.75 4.31
N ARG A 172 10.74 -16.18 4.10
CA ARG A 172 11.40 -16.10 2.80
C ARG A 172 10.57 -16.73 1.67
N PHE A 173 9.87 -17.83 1.93
CA PHE A 173 9.10 -18.53 0.91
C PHE A 173 8.00 -17.66 0.27
N PHE A 174 7.51 -16.61 0.94
CA PHE A 174 6.53 -15.69 0.36
C PHE A 174 7.01 -15.00 -0.92
N LEU A 175 8.32 -14.79 -1.09
CA LEU A 175 8.85 -14.18 -2.31
C LEU A 175 8.49 -15.02 -3.54
N ASN A 176 8.80 -16.29 -3.50
CA ASN A 176 8.61 -17.20 -4.62
C ASN A 176 7.17 -17.74 -4.64
N ASP A 177 6.72 -18.32 -3.52
CA ASP A 177 5.45 -19.06 -3.43
C ASP A 177 4.21 -18.14 -3.47
N PHE A 178 4.35 -16.86 -3.12
CA PHE A 178 3.23 -15.94 -3.06
C PHE A 178 3.34 -14.81 -4.09
N PHE A 179 4.44 -14.06 -4.06
CA PHE A 179 4.64 -12.91 -4.94
C PHE A 179 5.17 -13.28 -6.33
N ASN A 180 5.62 -14.51 -6.54
CA ASN A 180 6.33 -14.94 -7.75
C ASN A 180 7.55 -14.06 -8.06
N LEU A 181 8.27 -13.67 -7.00
CA LEU A 181 9.51 -12.91 -7.05
C LEU A 181 10.71 -13.82 -6.85
N ARG A 182 11.87 -13.36 -7.33
CA ARG A 182 13.12 -14.12 -7.27
C ARG A 182 13.71 -14.08 -5.86
N ASP A 183 14.24 -15.22 -5.40
CA ASP A 183 14.94 -15.33 -4.12
C ASP A 183 16.17 -14.42 -4.01
N GLU A 184 16.75 -14.01 -5.15
CA GLU A 184 17.87 -13.08 -5.21
C GLU A 184 17.57 -11.76 -4.47
N LEU A 185 16.32 -11.31 -4.42
CA LEU A 185 15.93 -10.11 -3.68
C LEU A 185 16.17 -10.26 -2.17
N TYR A 186 16.01 -11.47 -1.65
CA TYR A 186 16.33 -11.78 -0.26
C TYR A 186 17.84 -11.99 -0.08
N ASP A 187 18.48 -12.76 -0.96
CA ASP A 187 19.89 -13.11 -0.83
C ASP A 187 20.80 -11.90 -0.90
N THR A 188 20.48 -10.92 -1.77
CA THR A 188 21.18 -9.63 -1.87
C THR A 188 20.82 -8.63 -0.76
N GLY A 189 19.91 -8.97 0.15
CA GLY A 189 19.50 -8.12 1.27
C GLY A 189 18.51 -7.01 0.92
N ARG A 190 18.03 -6.93 -0.34
CA ARG A 190 17.14 -5.84 -0.79
C ARG A 190 15.79 -5.83 -0.09
N VAL A 191 15.30 -6.98 0.32
CA VAL A 191 14.04 -7.14 1.06
C VAL A 191 14.22 -7.82 2.42
N ARG A 192 15.46 -8.26 2.75
CA ARG A 192 15.77 -8.96 3.99
C ARG A 192 16.04 -7.97 5.12
N LEU A 193 15.34 -8.14 6.22
CA LEU A 193 15.56 -7.45 7.49
C LEU A 193 15.43 -8.47 8.63
N GLU A 194 16.38 -8.50 9.55
CA GLU A 194 16.35 -9.42 10.71
C GLU A 194 16.13 -10.90 10.35
N GLY A 195 16.63 -11.34 9.17
CA GLY A 195 16.48 -12.72 8.72
C GLY A 195 15.12 -13.06 8.07
N LEU A 196 14.21 -12.12 8.00
CA LEU A 196 12.89 -12.26 7.37
C LEU A 196 12.77 -11.35 6.13
N VAL A 197 11.75 -11.57 5.32
CA VAL A 197 11.33 -10.59 4.32
C VAL A 197 10.56 -9.48 5.02
N SER A 198 10.95 -8.23 4.80
CA SER A 198 10.21 -7.05 5.26
C SER A 198 9.58 -6.34 4.07
N THR A 199 8.26 -6.25 4.05
CA THR A 199 7.53 -5.52 3.02
C THR A 199 7.81 -4.02 3.09
N LEU A 200 7.96 -3.47 4.31
CA LEU A 200 8.30 -2.06 4.50
C LEU A 200 9.70 -1.75 3.94
N LYS A 201 10.69 -2.60 4.22
CA LYS A 201 12.03 -2.46 3.62
C LYS A 201 11.97 -2.57 2.09
N ALA A 202 11.19 -3.50 1.56
CA ALA A 202 10.99 -3.59 0.11
C ALA A 202 10.47 -2.26 -0.45
N GLY A 203 9.49 -1.63 0.21
CA GLY A 203 9.00 -0.31 -0.18
C GLY A 203 10.07 0.77 -0.13
N ILE A 204 10.89 0.81 0.93
CA ILE A 204 12.01 1.76 1.07
C ILE A 204 13.02 1.61 -0.07
N VAL A 205 13.38 0.38 -0.40
CA VAL A 205 14.38 0.10 -1.44
C VAL A 205 13.85 0.41 -2.85
N PHE A 206 12.58 0.10 -3.12
CA PHE A 206 12.04 0.11 -4.48
C PHE A 206 11.16 1.30 -4.84
N ALA A 207 10.61 2.06 -3.89
CA ALA A 207 9.81 3.25 -4.20
C ALA A 207 10.67 4.33 -4.87
N ASP A 208 10.08 5.09 -5.79
CA ASP A 208 10.78 6.21 -6.44
C ASP A 208 11.01 7.36 -5.45
N LYS A 209 10.06 7.61 -4.54
CA LYS A 209 10.18 8.57 -3.43
C LYS A 209 9.60 7.96 -2.14
N ILE A 210 10.11 8.43 -1.01
CA ILE A 210 9.70 8.01 0.32
C ILE A 210 9.30 9.25 1.10
N THR A 211 8.22 9.18 1.84
CA THR A 211 7.78 10.25 2.74
C THR A 211 7.49 9.72 4.13
N THR A 212 7.50 10.61 5.11
CA THR A 212 6.98 10.37 6.45
C THR A 212 6.27 11.61 6.97
N VAL A 213 5.63 11.50 8.11
CA VAL A 213 4.60 12.39 8.63
C VAL A 213 5.07 13.75 9.17
N SER A 214 6.38 13.98 9.25
CA SER A 214 6.95 15.31 9.56
C SER A 214 8.44 15.41 9.23
N PRO A 215 8.99 16.63 9.07
CA PRO A 215 10.43 16.81 8.93
C PRO A 215 11.22 16.32 10.15
N THR A 216 10.69 16.49 11.36
CA THR A 216 11.31 15.98 12.59
C THR A 216 11.37 14.47 12.57
N HIS A 217 10.24 13.81 12.30
CA HIS A 217 10.18 12.36 12.22
C HIS A 217 11.10 11.78 11.14
N ARG A 218 11.22 12.45 10.00
CA ARG A 218 12.19 12.07 8.96
C ARG A 218 13.63 12.06 9.52
N ASN A 219 14.03 13.08 10.28
CA ASN A 219 15.36 13.16 10.83
C ASN A 219 15.59 12.11 11.95
N GLU A 220 14.59 11.84 12.76
CA GLU A 220 14.60 10.78 13.77
C GLU A 220 14.80 9.40 13.12
N LEU A 221 14.06 9.09 12.06
CA LEU A 221 14.16 7.81 11.36
C LEU A 221 15.52 7.54 10.71
N LEU A 222 16.34 8.56 10.50
CA LEU A 222 17.71 8.43 10.02
C LEU A 222 18.72 8.13 11.15
N THR A 223 18.26 8.07 12.41
CA THR A 223 19.13 7.74 13.55
C THR A 223 18.93 6.29 13.97
N PHE A 224 19.99 5.72 14.57
CA PHE A 224 19.93 4.35 15.09
C PHE A 224 18.86 4.18 16.18
N GLU A 225 18.71 5.20 17.04
CA GLU A 225 17.81 5.16 18.20
C GLU A 225 16.33 5.10 17.77
N HIS A 226 15.97 5.79 16.69
CA HIS A 226 14.57 5.93 16.27
C HIS A 226 14.25 5.27 14.92
N GLY A 227 15.27 4.86 14.17
CA GLY A 227 15.13 4.24 12.85
C GLY A 227 14.52 2.85 12.85
N GLN A 228 14.32 2.25 14.03
CA GLN A 228 13.68 0.94 14.19
C GLN A 228 14.33 -0.17 13.33
N GLY A 229 15.66 -0.09 13.11
CA GLY A 229 16.40 -1.01 12.26
C GLY A 229 16.31 -0.72 10.76
N LEU A 230 15.63 0.35 10.37
CA LEU A 230 15.50 0.82 8.97
C LEU A 230 16.39 2.04 8.66
N ASP A 231 17.08 2.57 9.67
CA ASP A 231 17.95 3.77 9.59
C ASP A 231 18.95 3.70 8.45
N ARG A 232 19.63 2.55 8.29
CA ARG A 232 20.62 2.35 7.23
C ARG A 232 20.00 2.36 5.84
N ASP A 233 18.87 1.70 5.67
CA ASP A 233 18.17 1.65 4.38
C ASP A 233 17.60 3.02 4.02
N LEU A 234 17.10 3.78 5.00
CA LEU A 234 16.61 5.15 4.82
C LEU A 234 17.75 6.12 4.55
N GLU A 235 18.91 5.95 5.21
CA GLU A 235 20.10 6.77 4.95
C GLU A 235 20.63 6.60 3.51
N LEU A 236 20.61 5.37 2.97
CA LEU A 236 20.95 5.12 1.56
C LEU A 236 19.98 5.82 0.59
N ARG A 237 18.77 6.13 1.05
CA ARG A 237 17.72 6.81 0.29
C ARG A 237 17.46 8.25 0.76
N ARG A 238 18.37 8.86 1.52
CA ARG A 238 18.16 10.17 2.18
C ARG A 238 17.74 11.31 1.24
N TYR A 239 18.20 11.29 -0.01
CA TYR A 239 17.85 12.28 -1.04
C TYR A 239 16.49 12.05 -1.69
N ASP A 240 15.92 10.88 -1.51
CA ASP A 240 14.59 10.51 -1.95
C ASP A 240 13.59 10.43 -0.79
N PHE A 241 14.03 10.71 0.44
CA PHE A 241 13.27 10.62 1.67
C PHE A 241 12.92 12.00 2.22
N PHE A 242 11.62 12.29 2.37
CA PHE A 242 11.10 13.61 2.75
C PHE A 242 10.18 13.51 3.96
N GLY A 243 10.26 14.47 4.86
CA GLY A 243 9.29 14.67 5.93
C GLY A 243 8.24 15.70 5.51
N ILE A 244 6.99 15.29 5.45
CA ILE A 244 5.85 16.16 5.10
C ILE A 244 4.91 16.19 6.30
N ALA A 245 4.70 17.38 6.89
CA ALA A 245 3.79 17.51 8.02
C ALA A 245 2.36 17.16 7.59
N ASN A 246 1.69 16.32 8.37
CA ASN A 246 0.28 16.05 8.14
C ASN A 246 -0.53 17.34 8.33
N GLY A 247 -1.41 17.63 7.38
CA GLY A 247 -2.38 18.71 7.51
C GLY A 247 -3.44 18.36 8.56
N ILE A 248 -4.05 19.39 9.12
CA ILE A 248 -5.24 19.28 9.97
C ILE A 248 -6.44 19.60 9.07
N ASP A 249 -7.43 18.71 9.02
CA ASP A 249 -8.73 19.06 8.39
C ASP A 249 -9.44 20.05 9.30
N ILE A 250 -9.63 21.28 8.83
CA ILE A 250 -10.25 22.36 9.60
C ILE A 250 -11.78 22.33 9.47
N GLU A 251 -12.32 21.44 8.65
CA GLU A 251 -13.76 21.28 8.41
C GLU A 251 -14.40 20.14 9.24
N GLU A 252 -13.63 19.48 10.14
CA GLU A 252 -14.14 18.49 11.11
C GLU A 252 -14.46 19.12 12.48
#